data_7b310cb3e4bbbb138430bd15cd94f8dc
#
_entry.id   7b310cb3e4bbbb138430bd15cd94f8dc
#
_cell.length_a   1.000
_cell.length_b   1.000
_cell.length_c   1.000
_cell.angle_alpha   90.00
_cell.angle_beta   90.00
_cell.angle_gamma   90.00
#
_symmetry.space_group_name_H-M   'P 1'
#
loop_
_entity.id
_entity.type
_entity.pdbx_description
1 polymer ?
#
loop_
_entity_poly.entity_id
_entity_poly.type
_entity_poly.pdbx_seq_one_letter_code
_entity_poly.pdbx_strand_id
1 'polypeptide(L)'
;MIRILIFFLRVNLFSHNSKMNINTKINKNFETYNYINHYNKTEKKNIILGTIVRYSLKTVSTFFNSLIHSNFTNCDVVIFIKKIRPTLINYLKDIGVILVPISKKYNNIDITKLRWKLYFDYLEERKNTYNQVFTTDIRDVVFQKDIFKYYDKYKSFLGLAIEDNFLNQTTNKLWIVNYVGEEIYREIQNERVICFGTIWGSIDKILELSSIIWEKVRFNKNSTDQGIGNYLFYYEKFLNDYLIKSDNFGPVMTIGATKKSDIHLDSNDNILTFKGEIASVIHQYYGKKNITKKICKKYLYNKYQRDSKSLKSKNINYFFLFIILFI
;
A
#
# COMPACT_ATOMS: atom_id res chain seq x y z
N MET A 1 2.08 35.86 10.19
CA MET A 1 3.22 36.07 9.25
C MET A 1 4.55 35.57 9.79
N ILE A 2 4.92 35.78 11.05
CA ILE A 2 6.22 35.35 11.63
C ILE A 2 6.37 33.83 11.78
N ARG A 3 5.31 33.06 12.02
CA ARG A 3 5.36 31.59 12.14
C ARG A 3 5.62 30.85 10.83
N ILE A 4 5.20 31.40 9.68
CA ILE A 4 5.44 30.80 8.37
C ILE A 4 6.90 30.98 7.93
N LEU A 5 7.52 32.10 8.28
CA LEU A 5 8.94 32.37 7.95
C LEU A 5 9.92 31.43 8.69
N ILE A 6 9.59 31.05 9.94
CA ILE A 6 10.40 30.11 10.73
C ILE A 6 10.36 28.70 10.16
N PHE A 7 9.24 28.30 9.53
CA PHE A 7 9.12 26.99 8.87
C PHE A 7 10.03 26.87 7.64
N PHE A 8 10.07 27.90 6.79
CA PHE A 8 10.94 27.91 5.60
C PHE A 8 12.44 27.97 5.96
N LEU A 9 12.81 28.68 7.02
CA LEU A 9 14.20 28.74 7.49
C LEU A 9 14.68 27.41 8.09
N ARG A 10 13.82 26.62 8.74
CA ARG A 10 14.20 25.28 9.25
C ARG A 10 14.36 24.24 8.15
N VAL A 11 13.60 24.30 7.08
CA VAL A 11 13.75 23.38 5.95
C VAL A 11 15.06 23.61 5.19
N ASN A 12 15.50 24.86 5.06
CA ASN A 12 16.77 25.20 4.38
C ASN A 12 18.04 24.94 5.22
N LEU A 13 17.94 24.86 6.56
CA LEU A 13 19.10 24.56 7.41
C LEU A 13 19.47 23.06 7.50
N PHE A 14 18.57 22.16 7.10
CA PHE A 14 18.88 20.72 7.07
C PHE A 14 19.45 20.22 5.73
N SER A 15 19.54 21.06 4.69
CA SER A 15 20.08 20.65 3.39
C SER A 15 21.61 20.74 3.29
N HIS A 16 22.32 21.21 4.33
CA HIS A 16 23.74 21.57 4.16
C HIS A 16 24.74 20.85 5.07
N ASN A 17 24.39 19.82 5.84
CA ASN A 17 25.43 19.06 6.55
C ASN A 17 25.01 17.60 6.84
N SER A 18 25.19 16.74 5.86
CA SER A 18 25.59 15.33 6.09
C SER A 18 25.99 14.64 4.79
N LYS A 19 27.15 15.00 4.24
CA LYS A 19 27.93 14.06 3.44
C LYS A 19 28.51 13.02 4.40
N MET A 20 27.72 12.06 4.83
CA MET A 20 28.24 10.80 5.33
C MET A 20 28.56 9.91 4.14
N ASN A 21 29.84 9.77 3.85
CA ASN A 21 30.41 8.74 3.01
C ASN A 21 30.07 7.37 3.64
N ILE A 22 28.96 6.77 3.25
CA ILE A 22 28.68 5.36 3.51
C ILE A 22 29.07 4.59 2.25
N ASN A 23 30.35 4.28 2.13
CA ASN A 23 30.85 3.19 1.30
C ASN A 23 30.41 1.86 1.95
N THR A 24 29.15 1.49 1.82
CA THR A 24 28.71 0.11 2.02
C THR A 24 28.84 -0.59 0.67
N LYS A 25 29.82 -1.48 0.55
CA LYS A 25 29.87 -2.53 -0.48
C LYS A 25 28.55 -3.28 -0.46
N ILE A 26 27.61 -2.87 -1.31
CA ILE A 26 26.43 -3.66 -1.66
C ILE A 26 26.96 -4.78 -2.54
N ASN A 27 26.84 -6.02 -2.04
CA ASN A 27 27.16 -7.22 -2.82
C ASN A 27 26.40 -7.17 -4.15
N LYS A 28 27.17 -7.05 -5.23
CA LYS A 28 26.72 -7.08 -6.62
C LYS A 28 26.36 -8.50 -7.06
N ASN A 29 25.33 -9.11 -6.52
CA ASN A 29 24.77 -10.35 -7.05
C ASN A 29 23.26 -10.37 -6.87
N PHE A 30 22.57 -9.42 -7.51
CA PHE A 30 21.15 -9.53 -7.78
C PHE A 30 20.96 -9.39 -9.29
N GLU A 31 20.91 -10.53 -9.97
CA GLU A 31 20.45 -10.58 -11.36
C GLU A 31 18.97 -10.17 -11.39
N THR A 32 18.70 -9.04 -12.04
CA THR A 32 17.37 -8.57 -12.36
C THR A 32 16.85 -9.40 -13.54
N TYR A 33 15.88 -10.28 -13.29
CA TYR A 33 15.10 -10.90 -14.36
C TYR A 33 14.18 -9.83 -14.97
N ASN A 34 14.58 -9.34 -16.13
CA ASN A 34 13.78 -8.40 -16.93
C ASN A 34 12.67 -9.17 -17.66
N TYR A 35 11.42 -8.95 -17.28
CA TYR A 35 10.33 -9.12 -18.23
C TYR A 35 10.45 -7.99 -19.26
N ILE A 36 10.91 -8.34 -20.48
CA ILE A 36 11.09 -7.40 -21.58
C ILE A 36 9.71 -6.99 -22.10
N ASN A 37 9.21 -5.89 -21.61
CA ASN A 37 8.23 -5.09 -22.32
C ASN A 37 9.02 -3.96 -23.02
N HIS A 38 8.84 -3.79 -24.32
CA HIS A 38 9.38 -2.68 -25.09
C HIS A 38 8.79 -1.37 -24.58
N TYR A 39 9.45 -0.71 -23.64
CA TYR A 39 9.08 0.61 -23.16
C TYR A 39 9.84 1.69 -23.89
N ASN A 40 9.12 2.72 -24.33
CA ASN A 40 9.74 3.99 -24.68
C ASN A 40 10.48 4.52 -23.44
N LYS A 41 11.77 4.73 -23.57
CA LYS A 41 12.73 5.11 -22.49
C LYS A 41 12.39 6.46 -21.81
N THR A 42 11.31 7.14 -22.22
CA THR A 42 10.96 8.51 -21.82
C THR A 42 9.77 8.59 -20.86
N GLU A 43 8.97 7.53 -20.67
CA GLU A 43 7.81 7.58 -19.79
C GLU A 43 8.16 7.10 -18.37
N LYS A 44 7.81 7.93 -17.38
CA LYS A 44 7.91 7.56 -15.97
C LYS A 44 6.96 6.41 -15.67
N LYS A 45 7.41 5.47 -14.83
CA LYS A 45 6.61 4.34 -14.38
C LYS A 45 5.67 4.75 -13.23
N ASN A 46 4.67 3.91 -12.97
CA ASN A 46 3.94 3.92 -11.71
C ASN A 46 4.58 2.93 -10.73
N ILE A 47 4.26 3.04 -9.44
CA ILE A 47 4.81 2.15 -8.42
C ILE A 47 3.79 1.79 -7.35
N ILE A 48 3.77 0.51 -6.96
CA ILE A 48 3.04 0.01 -5.79
C ILE A 48 4.05 -0.30 -4.68
N LEU A 49 3.86 0.28 -3.50
CA LEU A 49 4.71 0.10 -2.33
C LEU A 49 3.96 -0.63 -1.22
N GLY A 50 4.60 -1.63 -0.63
CA GLY A 50 4.05 -2.32 0.52
C GLY A 50 5.12 -2.91 1.43
N THR A 51 4.70 -3.46 2.58
CA THR A 51 5.60 -4.09 3.55
C THR A 51 5.13 -5.48 3.91
N ILE A 52 6.07 -6.43 4.00
CA ILE A 52 5.82 -7.81 4.46
C ILE A 52 6.74 -8.13 5.63
N VAL A 53 6.15 -8.31 6.81
CA VAL A 53 6.87 -8.71 8.02
C VAL A 53 6.24 -9.98 8.58
N ARG A 54 6.97 -11.10 8.58
CA ARG A 54 6.53 -12.41 9.11
C ARG A 54 5.27 -13.00 8.45
N TYR A 55 4.88 -12.57 7.25
CA TYR A 55 3.76 -13.18 6.54
C TYR A 55 4.18 -14.47 5.84
N SER A 56 3.20 -15.37 5.68
CA SER A 56 3.33 -16.59 4.88
C SER A 56 2.88 -16.35 3.43
N LEU A 57 3.27 -17.25 2.52
CA LEU A 57 2.77 -17.25 1.14
C LEU A 57 1.23 -17.28 1.10
N LYS A 58 0.59 -18.11 1.93
CA LYS A 58 -0.87 -18.20 2.03
C LYS A 58 -1.51 -16.86 2.38
N THR A 59 -0.85 -16.08 3.25
CA THR A 59 -1.37 -14.76 3.70
C THR A 59 -1.39 -13.74 2.58
N VAL A 60 -0.39 -13.76 1.68
CA VAL A 60 -0.18 -12.69 0.69
C VAL A 60 -0.56 -13.11 -0.75
N SER A 61 -0.80 -14.39 -1.00
CA SER A 61 -1.05 -14.90 -2.35
C SER A 61 -2.26 -14.26 -3.03
N THR A 62 -3.33 -13.99 -2.29
CA THR A 62 -4.52 -13.33 -2.83
C THR A 62 -4.21 -11.93 -3.36
N PHE A 63 -3.41 -11.16 -2.63
CA PHE A 63 -2.95 -9.85 -3.05
C PHE A 63 -2.17 -9.92 -4.37
N PHE A 64 -1.11 -10.71 -4.43
CA PHE A 64 -0.25 -10.78 -5.61
C PHE A 64 -0.95 -11.42 -6.82
N ASN A 65 -1.78 -12.44 -6.60
CA ASN A 65 -2.57 -13.02 -7.69
C ASN A 65 -3.59 -12.01 -8.24
N SER A 66 -4.17 -11.17 -7.39
CA SER A 66 -5.08 -10.11 -7.85
C SER A 66 -4.34 -9.05 -8.68
N LEU A 67 -3.12 -8.68 -8.29
CA LEU A 67 -2.26 -7.78 -9.08
C LEU A 67 -1.97 -8.34 -10.47
N ILE A 68 -1.54 -9.60 -10.54
CA ILE A 68 -1.27 -10.28 -11.82
C ILE A 68 -2.54 -10.29 -12.70
N HIS A 69 -3.70 -10.52 -12.09
CA HIS A 69 -4.98 -10.59 -12.80
C HIS A 69 -5.45 -9.22 -13.32
N SER A 70 -5.08 -8.15 -12.65
CA SER A 70 -5.50 -6.77 -12.97
C SER A 70 -4.70 -6.13 -14.11
N ASN A 71 -3.71 -6.84 -14.67
CA ASN A 71 -2.92 -6.44 -15.85
C ASN A 71 -2.39 -4.99 -15.76
N PHE A 72 -1.69 -4.68 -14.68
CA PHE A 72 -1.00 -3.40 -14.56
C PHE A 72 0.02 -3.24 -15.68
N THR A 73 0.03 -2.07 -16.30
CA THR A 73 1.01 -1.71 -17.31
C THR A 73 1.95 -0.63 -16.76
N ASN A 74 3.22 -0.69 -17.15
CA ASN A 74 4.26 0.30 -16.74
C ASN A 74 4.31 0.56 -15.23
N CYS A 75 4.27 -0.52 -14.41
CA CYS A 75 4.18 -0.42 -12.96
C CYS A 75 5.19 -1.36 -12.29
N ASP A 76 6.02 -0.82 -11.41
CA ASP A 76 6.89 -1.60 -10.52
C ASP A 76 6.13 -1.91 -9.22
N VAL A 77 6.31 -3.14 -8.69
CA VAL A 77 5.81 -3.55 -7.38
C VAL A 77 7.00 -3.72 -6.45
N VAL A 78 7.11 -2.88 -5.44
CA VAL A 78 8.26 -2.86 -4.51
C VAL A 78 7.79 -3.20 -3.10
N ILE A 79 8.35 -4.26 -2.53
CA ILE A 79 7.96 -4.75 -1.21
C ILE A 79 9.16 -4.74 -0.27
N PHE A 80 9.01 -4.02 0.83
CA PHE A 80 9.97 -4.02 1.93
C PHE A 80 9.75 -5.25 2.80
N ILE A 81 10.79 -6.08 2.96
CA ILE A 81 10.66 -7.41 3.57
C ILE A 81 11.48 -7.57 4.85
N LYS A 82 10.91 -8.27 5.84
CA LYS A 82 11.61 -8.64 7.08
C LYS A 82 11.09 -9.97 7.61
N LYS A 83 12.02 -10.90 7.94
CA LYS A 83 11.71 -12.20 8.54
C LYS A 83 10.66 -13.00 7.74
N ILE A 84 10.84 -13.14 6.44
CA ILE A 84 10.01 -13.98 5.56
C ILE A 84 10.77 -15.24 5.12
N ARG A 85 10.03 -16.30 4.77
CA ARG A 85 10.59 -17.60 4.38
C ARG A 85 11.14 -17.56 2.95
N PRO A 86 12.18 -18.37 2.62
CA PRO A 86 12.73 -18.46 1.28
C PRO A 86 11.69 -18.78 0.20
N THR A 87 10.72 -19.65 0.50
CA THR A 87 9.62 -19.99 -0.43
C THR A 87 8.80 -18.77 -0.85
N LEU A 88 8.55 -17.82 0.07
CA LEU A 88 7.87 -16.58 -0.27
C LEU A 88 8.78 -15.64 -1.07
N ILE A 89 10.08 -15.58 -0.73
CA ILE A 89 11.05 -14.77 -1.49
C ILE A 89 11.10 -15.23 -2.96
N ASN A 90 11.23 -16.53 -3.20
CA ASN A 90 11.30 -17.08 -4.54
C ASN A 90 10.00 -16.79 -5.31
N TYR A 91 8.84 -17.08 -4.72
CA TYR A 91 7.55 -16.75 -5.33
C TYR A 91 7.45 -15.29 -5.77
N LEU A 92 7.82 -14.35 -4.89
CA LEU A 92 7.73 -12.91 -5.18
C LEU A 92 8.69 -12.50 -6.31
N LYS A 93 9.90 -13.05 -6.33
CA LYS A 93 10.87 -12.84 -7.43
C LYS A 93 10.36 -13.39 -8.74
N ASP A 94 9.81 -14.60 -8.74
CA ASP A 94 9.29 -15.27 -9.95
C ASP A 94 8.16 -14.49 -10.62
N ILE A 95 7.41 -13.71 -9.85
CA ILE A 95 6.35 -12.83 -10.38
C ILE A 95 6.81 -11.38 -10.63
N GLY A 96 8.11 -11.11 -10.56
CA GLY A 96 8.70 -9.81 -10.89
C GLY A 96 8.63 -8.74 -9.80
N VAL A 97 8.36 -9.11 -8.54
CA VAL A 97 8.33 -8.17 -7.41
C VAL A 97 9.74 -7.77 -7.00
N ILE A 98 10.00 -6.48 -6.88
CA ILE A 98 11.25 -5.91 -6.36
C ILE A 98 11.23 -6.01 -4.83
N LEU A 99 12.19 -6.77 -4.27
CA LEU A 99 12.29 -6.99 -2.83
C LEU A 99 13.38 -6.14 -2.21
N VAL A 100 13.02 -5.34 -1.20
CA VAL A 100 13.93 -4.47 -0.46
C VAL A 100 14.02 -4.95 0.99
N PRO A 101 15.17 -5.52 1.43
CA PRO A 101 15.35 -5.95 2.80
C PRO A 101 15.33 -4.77 3.79
N ILE A 102 14.54 -4.88 4.86
CA ILE A 102 14.53 -3.89 5.95
C ILE A 102 15.76 -4.09 6.83
N SER A 103 16.56 -3.04 7.00
CA SER A 103 17.78 -3.07 7.80
C SER A 103 17.50 -3.47 9.27
N LYS A 104 18.44 -4.23 9.86
CA LYS A 104 18.39 -4.65 11.28
C LYS A 104 18.34 -3.48 12.27
N LYS A 105 18.87 -2.31 11.91
CA LYS A 105 18.82 -1.09 12.76
C LYS A 105 17.38 -0.66 13.11
N TYR A 106 16.39 -1.07 12.30
CA TYR A 106 14.98 -0.77 12.49
C TYR A 106 14.20 -1.88 13.23
N ASN A 107 14.88 -2.83 13.89
CA ASN A 107 14.20 -3.99 14.50
C ASN A 107 13.16 -3.63 15.56
N ASN A 108 13.34 -2.54 16.27
CA ASN A 108 12.48 -2.11 17.38
C ASN A 108 11.43 -1.07 16.97
N ILE A 109 11.33 -0.74 15.69
CA ILE A 109 10.33 0.22 15.19
C ILE A 109 9.15 -0.57 14.62
N ASP A 110 7.95 -0.17 15.02
CA ASP A 110 6.70 -0.72 14.47
C ASP A 110 6.63 -0.50 12.96
N ILE A 111 6.22 -1.53 12.21
CA ILE A 111 6.21 -1.49 10.75
C ILE A 111 5.22 -0.47 10.18
N THR A 112 4.11 -0.22 10.86
CA THR A 112 3.11 0.76 10.43
C THR A 112 3.68 2.18 10.45
N LYS A 113 4.60 2.45 11.37
CA LYS A 113 5.36 3.71 11.46
C LYS A 113 6.54 3.73 10.50
N LEU A 114 7.32 2.65 10.49
CA LEU A 114 8.55 2.55 9.72
C LEU A 114 8.31 2.62 8.21
N ARG A 115 7.17 2.11 7.72
CA ARG A 115 6.85 2.10 6.29
C ARG A 115 7.00 3.47 5.63
N TRP A 116 6.62 4.53 6.32
CA TRP A 116 6.69 5.90 5.79
C TRP A 116 8.13 6.38 5.56
N LYS A 117 9.06 6.01 6.46
CA LYS A 117 10.49 6.23 6.25
C LYS A 117 11.03 5.45 5.06
N LEU A 118 10.66 4.17 4.95
CA LEU A 118 11.11 3.30 3.86
C LEU A 118 10.59 3.79 2.51
N TYR A 119 9.33 4.23 2.45
CA TYR A 119 8.72 4.80 1.26
C TYR A 119 9.41 6.10 0.86
N PHE A 120 9.60 7.02 1.82
CA PHE A 120 10.30 8.27 1.58
C PHE A 120 11.71 8.04 1.01
N ASP A 121 12.54 7.24 1.68
CA ASP A 121 13.93 7.01 1.25
C ASP A 121 14.00 6.39 -0.15
N TYR A 122 13.15 5.41 -0.43
CA TYR A 122 13.12 4.73 -1.72
C TYR A 122 12.66 5.66 -2.86
N LEU A 123 11.62 6.45 -2.62
CA LEU A 123 11.04 7.34 -3.62
C LEU A 123 11.92 8.58 -3.87
N GLU A 124 12.53 9.16 -2.82
CA GLU A 124 13.39 10.34 -2.96
C GLU A 124 14.60 10.05 -3.85
N GLU A 125 15.24 8.88 -3.69
CA GLU A 125 16.33 8.45 -4.58
C GLU A 125 15.87 8.23 -6.03
N ARG A 126 14.56 8.04 -6.27
CA ARG A 126 13.97 7.62 -7.57
C ARG A 126 12.86 8.55 -8.06
N LYS A 127 12.79 9.77 -7.56
CA LYS A 127 11.71 10.73 -7.88
C LYS A 127 11.53 11.04 -9.37
N ASN A 128 12.58 10.87 -10.15
CA ASN A 128 12.53 11.06 -11.60
C ASN A 128 12.08 9.80 -12.36
N THR A 129 12.01 8.65 -11.69
CA THR A 129 11.64 7.36 -12.30
C THR A 129 10.13 7.13 -12.29
N TYR A 130 9.46 7.61 -11.24
CA TYR A 130 8.04 7.31 -11.03
C TYR A 130 7.15 8.54 -11.21
N ASN A 131 5.90 8.29 -11.63
CA ASN A 131 4.85 9.27 -11.81
C ASN A 131 3.83 9.22 -10.67
N GLN A 132 3.11 8.09 -10.57
CA GLN A 132 2.12 7.85 -9.53
C GLN A 132 2.58 6.73 -8.60
N VAL A 133 2.22 6.86 -7.33
CA VAL A 133 2.55 5.91 -6.25
C VAL A 133 1.26 5.41 -5.61
N PHE A 134 1.19 4.10 -5.35
CA PHE A 134 0.14 3.48 -4.54
C PHE A 134 0.79 2.78 -3.34
N THR A 135 0.57 3.28 -2.12
CA THR A 135 1.00 2.61 -0.88
C THR A 135 -0.12 1.73 -0.36
N THR A 136 0.20 0.50 0.08
CA THR A 136 -0.83 -0.47 0.40
C THR A 136 -0.45 -1.46 1.51
N ASP A 137 -1.45 -1.85 2.28
CA ASP A 137 -1.39 -3.07 3.07
C ASP A 137 -1.41 -4.29 2.14
N ILE A 138 -0.75 -5.40 2.57
CA ILE A 138 -0.57 -6.57 1.70
C ILE A 138 -1.54 -7.68 2.04
N ARG A 139 -2.03 -7.75 3.28
CA ARG A 139 -2.81 -8.89 3.76
C ARG A 139 -4.24 -8.90 3.22
N ASP A 140 -4.89 -7.75 3.22
CA ASP A 140 -6.34 -7.61 3.04
C ASP A 140 -6.72 -6.55 1.97
N VAL A 141 -5.86 -6.42 0.98
CA VAL A 141 -6.11 -5.63 -0.23
C VAL A 141 -6.15 -6.55 -1.44
N VAL A 142 -7.07 -6.30 -2.37
CA VAL A 142 -7.11 -6.93 -3.70
C VAL A 142 -7.35 -5.89 -4.78
N PHE A 143 -6.76 -6.13 -5.94
CA PHE A 143 -6.91 -5.31 -7.13
C PHE A 143 -7.87 -6.01 -8.10
N GLN A 144 -8.80 -5.26 -8.66
CA GLN A 144 -9.72 -5.74 -9.69
C GLN A 144 -9.47 -5.05 -11.04
N LYS A 145 -8.88 -3.85 -11.03
CA LYS A 145 -8.48 -3.06 -12.19
C LYS A 145 -7.21 -2.27 -11.90
N ASP A 146 -6.54 -1.82 -12.96
CA ASP A 146 -5.41 -0.89 -12.87
C ASP A 146 -5.89 0.48 -12.35
N ILE A 147 -5.52 0.81 -11.11
CA ILE A 147 -5.94 2.04 -10.43
C ILE A 147 -5.29 3.29 -11.04
N PHE A 148 -4.08 3.17 -11.60
CA PHE A 148 -3.35 4.32 -12.12
C PHE A 148 -4.06 4.95 -13.32
N LYS A 149 -4.69 4.14 -14.17
CA LYS A 149 -5.48 4.62 -15.32
C LYS A 149 -6.67 5.50 -14.91
N TYR A 150 -7.19 5.31 -13.72
CA TYR A 150 -8.30 6.13 -13.21
C TYR A 150 -7.87 7.56 -12.92
N TYR A 151 -6.60 7.76 -12.56
CA TYR A 151 -6.05 9.05 -12.11
C TYR A 151 -5.06 9.71 -13.07
N ASP A 152 -4.86 9.18 -14.26
CA ASP A 152 -3.90 9.71 -15.26
C ASP A 152 -4.13 11.17 -15.63
N LYS A 153 -5.38 11.66 -15.51
CA LYS A 153 -5.73 13.06 -15.79
C LYS A 153 -5.23 14.06 -14.74
N TYR A 154 -4.82 13.60 -13.57
CA TYR A 154 -4.38 14.48 -12.48
C TYR A 154 -2.85 14.58 -12.49
N LYS A 155 -2.33 15.82 -12.57
CA LYS A 155 -0.87 16.06 -12.55
C LYS A 155 -0.27 16.00 -11.16
N SER A 156 -0.99 16.53 -10.16
CA SER A 156 -0.57 16.53 -8.75
C SER A 156 -1.78 16.30 -7.87
N PHE A 157 -1.77 15.25 -7.06
CA PHE A 157 -2.88 14.86 -6.18
C PHE A 157 -2.44 13.90 -5.10
N LEU A 158 -3.26 13.81 -4.05
CA LEU A 158 -3.17 12.79 -2.99
C LEU A 158 -4.54 12.14 -2.80
N GLY A 159 -4.63 10.85 -3.05
CA GLY A 159 -5.83 10.04 -2.90
C GLY A 159 -5.92 9.40 -1.52
N LEU A 160 -7.08 9.53 -0.88
CA LEU A 160 -7.37 9.03 0.46
C LEU A 160 -8.60 8.13 0.44
N ALA A 161 -8.47 6.91 0.95
CA ALA A 161 -9.60 6.00 1.14
C ALA A 161 -10.38 6.34 2.41
N ILE A 162 -11.70 6.52 2.29
CA ILE A 162 -12.59 6.89 3.39
C ILE A 162 -13.40 5.67 3.83
N GLU A 163 -13.36 5.32 5.11
CA GLU A 163 -14.14 4.22 5.68
C GLU A 163 -15.60 4.64 5.95
N ASP A 164 -16.54 3.67 5.98
CA ASP A 164 -17.91 3.85 6.48
C ASP A 164 -17.95 3.87 8.02
N ASN A 165 -17.06 4.64 8.59
CA ASN A 165 -16.85 4.72 10.02
C ASN A 165 -16.42 6.13 10.42
N PHE A 166 -16.67 6.51 11.68
CA PHE A 166 -16.34 7.83 12.21
C PHE A 166 -15.18 7.74 13.20
N LEU A 167 -14.47 8.87 13.39
CA LEU A 167 -13.32 8.96 14.30
C LEU A 167 -13.71 8.77 15.78
N ASN A 168 -14.99 8.90 16.14
CA ASN A 168 -15.49 8.66 17.49
C ASN A 168 -15.51 7.17 17.91
N GLN A 169 -15.21 6.24 17.00
CA GLN A 169 -15.02 4.83 17.32
C GLN A 169 -13.77 4.65 18.21
N THR A 170 -13.90 3.77 19.20
CA THR A 170 -12.95 3.61 20.32
C THR A 170 -11.48 3.56 19.88
N THR A 171 -11.16 2.76 18.87
CA THR A 171 -9.76 2.57 18.44
C THR A 171 -9.19 3.84 17.80
N ASN A 172 -9.94 4.47 16.87
CA ASN A 172 -9.51 5.71 16.22
C ASN A 172 -9.42 6.87 17.22
N LYS A 173 -10.40 6.98 18.12
CA LYS A 173 -10.36 7.95 19.24
C LYS A 173 -9.06 7.83 20.02
N LEU A 174 -8.73 6.62 20.49
CA LEU A 174 -7.52 6.39 21.29
C LEU A 174 -6.24 6.79 20.53
N TRP A 175 -6.14 6.48 19.25
CA TRP A 175 -4.97 6.84 18.46
C TRP A 175 -4.78 8.35 18.31
N ILE A 176 -5.88 9.09 18.15
CA ILE A 176 -5.85 10.56 18.00
C ILE A 176 -5.61 11.23 19.36
N VAL A 177 -6.36 10.83 20.40
CA VAL A 177 -6.22 11.39 21.74
C VAL A 177 -4.81 11.18 22.30
N ASN A 178 -4.22 9.99 22.08
CA ASN A 178 -2.83 9.71 22.48
C ASN A 178 -1.80 10.59 21.76
N TYR A 179 -2.18 11.20 20.65
CA TYR A 179 -1.27 12.06 19.89
C TYR A 179 -1.47 13.55 20.22
N VAL A 180 -2.71 14.04 20.20
CA VAL A 180 -3.02 15.48 20.28
C VAL A 180 -3.90 15.86 21.47
N GLY A 181 -4.34 14.91 22.29
CA GLY A 181 -5.22 15.16 23.43
C GLY A 181 -6.69 15.22 23.06
N GLU A 182 -7.55 15.28 24.12
CA GLU A 182 -9.01 15.21 24.00
C GLU A 182 -9.61 16.49 23.38
N GLU A 183 -9.00 17.65 23.60
CA GLU A 183 -9.50 18.95 23.13
C GLU A 183 -9.54 18.99 21.60
N ILE A 184 -8.39 18.76 20.96
CA ILE A 184 -8.28 18.73 19.49
C ILE A 184 -9.12 17.59 18.92
N TYR A 185 -9.13 16.42 19.58
CA TYR A 185 -9.96 15.30 19.12
C TYR A 185 -11.44 15.67 19.01
N ARG A 186 -12.02 16.43 19.95
CA ARG A 186 -13.42 16.84 19.93
C ARG A 186 -13.80 17.64 18.69
N GLU A 187 -12.88 18.37 18.08
CA GLU A 187 -13.12 19.15 16.88
C GLU A 187 -13.30 18.27 15.64
N ILE A 188 -12.66 17.09 15.60
CA ILE A 188 -12.67 16.21 14.43
C ILE A 188 -13.40 14.87 14.64
N GLN A 189 -13.93 14.59 15.84
CA GLN A 189 -14.50 13.28 16.19
C GLN A 189 -15.66 12.80 15.30
N ASN A 190 -16.38 13.72 14.68
CA ASN A 190 -17.52 13.44 13.79
C ASN A 190 -17.12 13.26 12.32
N GLU A 191 -15.84 13.38 12.00
CA GLU A 191 -15.32 13.14 10.66
C GLU A 191 -15.23 11.63 10.37
N ARG A 192 -15.33 11.26 9.09
CA ARG A 192 -15.14 9.87 8.65
C ARG A 192 -13.68 9.47 8.72
N VAL A 193 -13.42 8.22 9.04
CA VAL A 193 -12.05 7.68 9.12
C VAL A 193 -11.37 7.70 7.75
N ILE A 194 -10.19 8.32 7.68
CA ILE A 194 -9.26 8.15 6.56
C ILE A 194 -8.42 6.93 6.84
N CYS A 195 -8.48 5.94 5.95
CA CYS A 195 -7.74 4.69 6.06
C CYS A 195 -6.31 4.82 5.55
N PHE A 196 -5.33 4.48 6.38
CA PHE A 196 -3.91 4.53 6.04
C PHE A 196 -3.36 3.21 5.45
N GLY A 197 -4.22 2.22 5.28
CA GLY A 197 -3.87 0.97 4.61
C GLY A 197 -3.84 1.06 3.08
N THR A 198 -4.41 2.13 2.49
CA THR A 198 -4.36 2.42 1.06
C THR A 198 -4.34 3.92 0.83
N ILE A 199 -3.22 4.44 0.33
CA ILE A 199 -3.04 5.85 -0.04
C ILE A 199 -2.33 5.89 -1.39
N TRP A 200 -2.74 6.80 -2.27
CA TRP A 200 -2.14 6.92 -3.60
C TRP A 200 -2.02 8.39 -4.00
N GLY A 201 -1.17 8.66 -4.98
CA GLY A 201 -1.01 10.04 -5.45
C GLY A 201 0.16 10.21 -6.39
N SER A 202 0.38 11.45 -6.81
CA SER A 202 1.60 11.83 -7.49
C SER A 202 2.80 11.67 -6.57
N ILE A 203 3.96 11.40 -7.14
CA ILE A 203 5.17 11.10 -6.36
C ILE A 203 5.55 12.23 -5.40
N ASP A 204 5.38 13.50 -5.81
CA ASP A 204 5.64 14.67 -4.98
C ASP A 204 4.77 14.69 -3.71
N LYS A 205 3.47 14.34 -3.83
CA LYS A 205 2.54 14.35 -2.71
C LYS A 205 2.72 13.14 -1.78
N ILE A 206 3.09 11.99 -2.30
CA ILE A 206 3.45 10.84 -1.47
C ILE A 206 4.78 11.05 -0.74
N LEU A 207 5.76 11.71 -1.36
CA LEU A 207 7.00 12.09 -0.69
C LEU A 207 6.74 13.06 0.47
N GLU A 208 5.93 14.10 0.22
CA GLU A 208 5.56 15.10 1.22
C GLU A 208 4.81 14.45 2.41
N LEU A 209 3.81 13.60 2.13
CA LEU A 209 3.09 12.83 3.14
C LEU A 209 4.02 11.90 3.92
N SER A 210 4.88 11.15 3.23
CA SER A 210 5.78 10.18 3.87
C SER A 210 6.76 10.86 4.82
N SER A 211 7.27 12.03 4.43
CA SER A 211 8.16 12.84 5.26
C SER A 211 7.48 13.32 6.54
N ILE A 212 6.30 13.95 6.42
CA ILE A 212 5.61 14.52 7.58
C ILE A 212 5.09 13.42 8.54
N ILE A 213 4.56 12.32 8.01
CA ILE A 213 4.11 11.20 8.85
C ILE A 213 5.30 10.61 9.59
N TRP A 214 6.43 10.33 8.90
CA TRP A 214 7.61 9.79 9.58
C TRP A 214 8.13 10.73 10.67
N GLU A 215 8.21 12.01 10.41
CA GLU A 215 8.63 13.01 11.40
C GLU A 215 7.76 12.95 12.66
N LYS A 216 6.44 12.87 12.52
CA LYS A 216 5.50 12.85 13.63
C LYS A 216 5.44 11.50 14.37
N VAL A 217 5.47 10.36 13.66
CA VAL A 217 5.33 9.02 14.29
C VAL A 217 6.59 8.57 15.04
N ARG A 218 7.80 8.98 14.60
CA ARG A 218 9.05 8.51 15.20
C ARG A 218 9.23 8.92 16.65
N PHE A 219 8.64 10.03 17.05
CA PHE A 219 8.74 10.57 18.40
C PHE A 219 7.54 10.23 19.29
N ASN A 220 6.45 9.71 18.70
CA ASN A 220 5.25 9.37 19.45
C ASN A 220 5.06 7.85 19.52
N LYS A 221 5.29 7.24 20.70
CA LYS A 221 5.20 5.79 20.90
C LYS A 221 3.75 5.28 20.90
N ASN A 222 2.81 6.09 21.33
CA ASN A 222 1.43 5.68 21.64
C ASN A 222 0.43 5.95 20.51
N SER A 223 0.82 6.70 19.47
CA SER A 223 -0.02 6.94 18.32
C SER A 223 0.35 6.05 17.13
N THR A 224 -0.54 6.00 16.15
CA THR A 224 -0.35 5.29 14.87
C THR A 224 -0.25 6.29 13.73
N ASP A 225 0.23 5.85 12.58
CA ASP A 225 0.20 6.64 11.36
C ASP A 225 -1.22 7.05 10.97
N GLN A 226 -2.23 6.17 11.13
CA GLN A 226 -3.63 6.51 10.87
C GLN A 226 -4.16 7.58 11.83
N GLY A 227 -3.84 7.51 13.13
CA GLY A 227 -4.24 8.53 14.10
C GLY A 227 -3.66 9.90 13.78
N ILE A 228 -2.36 9.93 13.50
CA ILE A 228 -1.65 11.17 13.11
C ILE A 228 -2.16 11.70 11.77
N GLY A 229 -2.38 10.83 10.80
CA GLY A 229 -2.86 11.24 9.49
C GLY A 229 -4.26 11.83 9.51
N ASN A 230 -5.21 11.23 10.27
CA ASN A 230 -6.54 11.81 10.43
C ASN A 230 -6.48 13.20 11.06
N TYR A 231 -5.62 13.39 12.07
CA TYR A 231 -5.36 14.72 12.63
C TYR A 231 -4.81 15.70 11.59
N LEU A 232 -3.80 15.30 10.82
CA LEU A 232 -3.20 16.15 9.79
C LEU A 232 -4.23 16.62 8.75
N PHE A 233 -5.07 15.71 8.25
CA PHE A 233 -6.00 16.02 7.17
C PHE A 233 -7.23 16.78 7.66
N TYR A 234 -7.73 16.48 8.84
CA TYR A 234 -8.96 17.13 9.33
C TYR A 234 -8.70 18.38 10.15
N TYR A 235 -7.66 18.43 10.96
CA TYR A 235 -7.35 19.56 11.81
C TYR A 235 -6.35 20.52 11.15
N GLU A 236 -5.16 20.03 10.76
CA GLU A 236 -4.13 20.87 10.14
C GLU A 236 -4.43 21.23 8.66
N LYS A 237 -5.45 20.60 8.05
CA LYS A 237 -5.82 20.79 6.62
C LYS A 237 -4.64 20.53 5.67
N PHE A 238 -3.79 19.56 6.02
CA PHE A 238 -2.59 19.23 5.27
C PHE A 238 -2.93 18.82 3.82
N LEU A 239 -2.27 19.45 2.84
CA LEU A 239 -2.45 19.22 1.40
C LEU A 239 -3.91 19.34 0.91
N ASN A 240 -4.76 20.12 1.55
CA ASN A 240 -6.21 20.15 1.30
C ASN A 240 -6.57 20.36 -0.17
N ASP A 241 -5.83 21.22 -0.88
CA ASP A 241 -6.09 21.56 -2.29
C ASP A 241 -5.74 20.42 -3.28
N TYR A 242 -5.05 19.37 -2.81
CA TYR A 242 -4.63 18.23 -3.62
C TYR A 242 -5.38 16.95 -3.29
N LEU A 243 -6.33 16.98 -2.33
CA LEU A 243 -6.98 15.78 -1.84
C LEU A 243 -8.06 15.26 -2.81
N ILE A 244 -8.00 13.96 -3.09
CA ILE A 244 -9.07 13.20 -3.74
C ILE A 244 -9.54 12.13 -2.75
N LYS A 245 -10.74 12.29 -2.21
CA LYS A 245 -11.34 11.33 -1.28
C LYS A 245 -12.09 10.26 -2.06
N SER A 246 -11.80 8.99 -1.78
CA SER A 246 -12.50 7.83 -2.32
C SER A 246 -13.20 7.09 -1.19
N ASP A 247 -14.50 7.13 -1.22
CA ASP A 247 -15.39 6.30 -0.40
C ASP A 247 -15.93 5.13 -1.23
N ASN A 248 -17.04 4.52 -0.82
CA ASN A 248 -17.64 3.40 -1.55
C ASN A 248 -18.26 3.78 -2.91
N PHE A 249 -18.29 5.06 -3.28
CA PHE A 249 -18.63 5.52 -4.63
C PHE A 249 -17.42 5.68 -5.54
N GLY A 250 -16.20 5.64 -4.98
CA GLY A 250 -14.94 5.81 -5.70
C GLY A 250 -14.27 4.48 -6.04
N PRO A 251 -13.16 4.50 -6.80
CA PRO A 251 -12.49 3.30 -7.29
C PRO A 251 -11.70 2.54 -6.20
N VAL A 252 -11.40 3.15 -5.05
CA VAL A 252 -10.75 2.51 -3.90
C VAL A 252 -11.76 2.42 -2.77
N MET A 253 -12.22 1.22 -2.45
CA MET A 253 -13.21 0.95 -1.42
C MET A 253 -12.59 0.30 -0.19
N THR A 254 -12.82 0.86 0.99
CA THR A 254 -12.46 0.26 2.27
C THR A 254 -13.71 -0.29 2.94
N ILE A 255 -13.94 -1.59 2.79
CA ILE A 255 -15.23 -2.23 3.13
C ILE A 255 -15.32 -2.81 4.54
N GLY A 256 -14.31 -2.63 5.39
CA GLY A 256 -14.28 -3.19 6.73
C GLY A 256 -15.49 -2.81 7.59
N ALA A 257 -15.85 -1.54 7.58
CA ALA A 257 -17.00 -1.00 8.31
C ALA A 257 -18.32 -1.03 7.50
N THR A 258 -18.28 -1.22 6.18
CA THR A 258 -19.46 -1.24 5.31
C THR A 258 -20.40 -2.40 5.67
N LYS A 259 -21.70 -2.16 5.73
CA LYS A 259 -22.70 -3.22 6.00
C LYS A 259 -22.65 -4.27 4.88
N LYS A 260 -22.79 -5.55 5.25
CA LYS A 260 -22.71 -6.65 4.30
C LYS A 260 -23.79 -6.57 3.20
N SER A 261 -24.96 -6.08 3.52
CA SER A 261 -26.07 -5.86 2.56
C SER A 261 -25.72 -4.87 1.47
N ASP A 262 -24.82 -3.93 1.74
CA ASP A 262 -24.49 -2.81 0.86
C ASP A 262 -23.29 -3.13 -0.05
N ILE A 263 -22.67 -4.32 0.12
CA ILE A 263 -21.57 -4.78 -0.74
C ILE A 263 -22.15 -5.63 -1.88
N HIS A 264 -22.13 -5.06 -3.08
CA HIS A 264 -22.65 -5.70 -4.29
C HIS A 264 -21.54 -6.35 -5.11
N LEU A 265 -21.86 -7.46 -5.76
CA LEU A 265 -20.96 -8.18 -6.67
C LEU A 265 -21.64 -8.37 -8.02
N ASP A 266 -20.83 -8.35 -9.08
CA ASP A 266 -21.29 -8.79 -10.41
C ASP A 266 -21.29 -10.33 -10.55
N SER A 267 -21.67 -10.81 -11.73
CA SER A 267 -21.70 -12.25 -12.06
C SER A 267 -20.32 -12.93 -12.02
N ASN A 268 -19.24 -12.16 -12.07
CA ASN A 268 -17.86 -12.64 -12.03
C ASN A 268 -17.22 -12.49 -10.63
N ASP A 269 -18.05 -12.26 -9.59
CA ASP A 269 -17.59 -11.99 -8.22
C ASP A 269 -16.67 -10.76 -8.09
N ASN A 270 -16.79 -9.75 -8.98
CA ASN A 270 -16.17 -8.45 -8.77
C ASN A 270 -17.01 -7.63 -7.80
N ILE A 271 -16.38 -6.94 -6.86
CA ILE A 271 -17.05 -6.00 -5.97
C ILE A 271 -17.30 -4.70 -6.75
N LEU A 272 -18.54 -4.24 -6.67
CA LEU A 272 -18.99 -3.01 -7.32
C LEU A 272 -18.96 -1.85 -6.35
N THR A 273 -18.65 -0.66 -6.86
CA THR A 273 -18.89 0.61 -6.17
C THR A 273 -20.39 0.83 -5.99
N PHE A 274 -20.77 1.77 -5.15
CA PHE A 274 -22.19 2.16 -5.00
C PHE A 274 -22.79 2.81 -6.26
N LYS A 275 -21.96 3.09 -7.27
CA LYS A 275 -22.39 3.49 -8.62
C LYS A 275 -22.64 2.31 -9.56
N GLY A 276 -22.37 1.07 -9.13
CA GLY A 276 -22.47 -0.13 -9.96
C GLY A 276 -21.25 -0.38 -10.85
N GLU A 277 -20.16 0.37 -10.71
CA GLU A 277 -18.92 0.17 -11.45
C GLU A 277 -18.02 -0.84 -10.71
N ILE A 278 -17.18 -1.61 -11.42
CA ILE A 278 -16.18 -2.46 -10.76
C ILE A 278 -15.16 -1.56 -10.05
N ALA A 279 -15.07 -1.69 -8.73
CA ALA A 279 -14.04 -1.01 -7.95
C ALA A 279 -12.64 -1.48 -8.37
N SER A 280 -11.68 -0.57 -8.46
CA SER A 280 -10.30 -0.93 -8.83
C SER A 280 -9.57 -1.63 -7.69
N VAL A 281 -9.78 -1.17 -6.46
CA VAL A 281 -9.11 -1.69 -5.26
C VAL A 281 -10.13 -1.90 -4.14
N ILE A 282 -10.04 -3.05 -3.48
CA ILE A 282 -10.84 -3.38 -2.29
C ILE A 282 -9.91 -3.61 -1.11
N HIS A 283 -10.15 -2.91 -0.02
CA HIS A 283 -9.40 -3.03 1.23
C HIS A 283 -10.30 -3.49 2.39
N GLN A 284 -9.69 -4.15 3.39
CA GLN A 284 -10.33 -4.66 4.61
C GLN A 284 -11.47 -5.68 4.34
N TYR A 285 -11.30 -6.54 3.32
CA TYR A 285 -12.32 -7.55 2.99
C TYR A 285 -12.35 -8.73 3.98
N TYR A 286 -11.30 -8.98 4.75
CA TYR A 286 -11.21 -10.13 5.67
C TYR A 286 -12.32 -10.20 6.72
N GLY A 287 -12.83 -9.07 7.19
CA GLY A 287 -13.97 -9.02 8.12
C GLY A 287 -15.29 -9.51 7.55
N LYS A 288 -15.38 -9.75 6.25
CA LYS A 288 -16.60 -10.14 5.51
C LYS A 288 -16.53 -11.59 5.03
N LYS A 289 -16.77 -12.56 5.92
CA LYS A 289 -16.53 -14.02 5.69
C LYS A 289 -16.92 -14.53 4.30
N ASN A 290 -18.13 -14.20 3.80
CA ASN A 290 -18.59 -14.67 2.48
C ASN A 290 -17.83 -13.99 1.33
N ILE A 291 -17.56 -12.68 1.45
CA ILE A 291 -16.78 -11.90 0.48
C ILE A 291 -15.34 -12.42 0.44
N THR A 292 -14.73 -12.60 1.61
CA THR A 292 -13.38 -13.21 1.73
C THR A 292 -13.30 -14.55 1.01
N LYS A 293 -14.30 -15.44 1.23
CA LYS A 293 -14.33 -16.76 0.57
C LYS A 293 -14.40 -16.63 -0.97
N LYS A 294 -15.22 -15.73 -1.50
CA LYS A 294 -15.35 -15.47 -2.94
C LYS A 294 -14.05 -14.90 -3.53
N ILE A 295 -13.49 -13.87 -2.89
CA ILE A 295 -12.22 -13.26 -3.30
C ILE A 295 -11.08 -14.29 -3.30
N CYS A 296 -10.91 -15.03 -2.20
CA CYS A 296 -9.88 -16.07 -2.14
C CYS A 296 -10.08 -17.13 -3.21
N LYS A 297 -11.32 -17.62 -3.41
CA LYS A 297 -11.63 -18.59 -4.47
C LYS A 297 -11.26 -18.05 -5.86
N LYS A 298 -11.61 -16.80 -6.16
CA LYS A 298 -11.36 -16.16 -7.45
C LYS A 298 -9.87 -16.09 -7.76
N TYR A 299 -9.06 -15.59 -6.83
CA TYR A 299 -7.64 -15.34 -7.08
C TYR A 299 -6.74 -16.56 -6.82
N LEU A 300 -7.08 -17.46 -5.89
CA LEU A 300 -6.33 -18.70 -5.69
C LEU A 300 -6.59 -19.73 -6.80
N TYR A 301 -7.84 -19.87 -7.21
CA TYR A 301 -8.25 -20.90 -8.19
C TYR A 301 -7.59 -20.69 -9.56
N ASN A 302 -7.49 -19.46 -10.04
CA ASN A 302 -6.93 -19.15 -11.37
C ASN A 302 -5.45 -19.54 -11.54
N LYS A 303 -4.66 -19.53 -10.47
CA LYS A 303 -3.25 -19.97 -10.52
C LYS A 303 -3.15 -21.48 -10.70
N TYR A 304 -3.89 -22.27 -9.92
CA TYR A 304 -3.86 -23.73 -9.99
C TYR A 304 -4.42 -24.27 -11.31
N GLN A 305 -5.38 -23.60 -11.95
CA GLN A 305 -5.88 -24.01 -13.26
C GLN A 305 -4.89 -23.76 -14.40
N ARG A 306 -4.12 -22.67 -14.39
CA ARG A 306 -3.08 -22.43 -15.39
C ARG A 306 -1.97 -23.47 -15.30
N ASP A 307 -1.49 -23.76 -14.10
CA ASP A 307 -0.45 -24.73 -13.87
C ASP A 307 -0.93 -26.16 -14.22
N SER A 308 -2.18 -26.53 -13.88
CA SER A 308 -2.74 -27.84 -14.23
C SER A 308 -3.00 -28.02 -15.75
N LYS A 309 -3.30 -26.95 -16.49
CA LYS A 309 -3.42 -27.02 -17.96
C LYS A 309 -2.05 -27.09 -18.64
N SER A 310 -1.03 -26.38 -18.12
CA SER A 310 0.33 -26.45 -18.65
C SER A 310 1.03 -27.77 -18.29
N LEU A 311 0.73 -28.35 -17.14
CA LEU A 311 1.26 -29.64 -16.70
C LEU A 311 0.58 -30.84 -17.38
N LYS A 312 -0.70 -30.73 -17.77
CA LYS A 312 -1.38 -31.76 -18.59
C LYS A 312 -0.82 -31.86 -20.01
N SER A 313 -0.13 -30.82 -20.50
CA SER A 313 0.55 -30.86 -21.80
C SER A 313 1.99 -31.41 -21.73
N LYS A 314 2.54 -31.63 -20.54
CA LYS A 314 3.84 -32.26 -20.32
C LYS A 314 3.64 -33.39 -19.31
N ASN A 315 3.63 -34.65 -19.79
CA ASN A 315 3.56 -35.90 -19.04
C ASN A 315 4.69 -35.95 -17.96
N ILE A 316 4.51 -35.32 -16.79
CA ILE A 316 5.43 -35.44 -15.66
C ILE A 316 4.63 -35.57 -14.37
N ASN A 317 4.77 -36.73 -13.75
CA ASN A 317 4.21 -37.15 -12.45
C ASN A 317 4.83 -36.35 -11.25
N TYR A 318 4.66 -35.05 -11.17
CA TYR A 318 5.07 -34.25 -10.02
C TYR A 318 3.92 -33.91 -9.04
N PHE A 319 2.71 -34.41 -9.33
CA PHE A 319 1.52 -34.08 -8.53
C PHE A 319 1.53 -34.73 -7.12
N PHE A 320 2.32 -35.78 -6.91
CA PHE A 320 2.39 -36.49 -5.61
C PHE A 320 3.42 -35.93 -4.63
N LEU A 321 4.39 -35.14 -5.06
CA LEU A 321 5.43 -34.61 -4.16
C LEU A 321 5.00 -33.34 -3.39
N PHE A 322 3.95 -32.65 -3.84
CA PHE A 322 3.51 -31.41 -3.23
C PHE A 322 2.51 -31.58 -2.09
N ILE A 323 1.83 -32.75 -1.99
CA ILE A 323 0.84 -33.01 -0.93
C ILE A 323 1.50 -33.49 0.35
N ILE A 324 2.69 -34.10 0.31
CA ILE A 324 3.37 -34.68 1.49
C ILE A 324 4.16 -33.63 2.32
N LEU A 325 4.35 -32.40 1.79
CA LEU A 325 5.05 -31.33 2.50
C LEU A 325 4.14 -30.32 3.21
N PHE A 326 2.82 -30.56 3.27
CA PHE A 326 1.83 -29.66 3.87
C PHE A 326 0.84 -30.34 4.84
N ILE A 327 1.17 -31.53 5.36
CA ILE A 327 0.49 -32.12 6.54
C ILE A 327 1.35 -31.89 7.79
#